data_73a157d338fd9a055ff050f65ae4ef57
#
_entry.id   73a157d338fd9a055ff050f65ae4ef57
#
_cell.length_a   1.000
_cell.length_b   1.000
_cell.length_c   1.000
_cell.angle_alpha   90.00
_cell.angle_beta   90.00
_cell.angle_gamma   90.00
#
_symmetry.space_group_name_H-M   'P 1'
#
loop_
_entity.id
_entity.type
_entity.pdbx_description
1 polymer ?
#
loop_
_entity_poly.entity_id
_entity_poly.type
_entity_poly.pdbx_seq_one_letter_code
_entity_poly.pdbx_strand_id
1 'polypeptide(L)'
;MEPVVNSFLNLKMNKQTNIPSESEAKRMDNDPTAESRKRDHIELAFQSQIEEGKLDTRFYYEPLLSAHPDRNSLLDFDFLGKKMRAPIWVSSMTGGTEFAGIINHNLAKVCKDFGMGMGLGSCRSLLFGDEHLKDFDVRHLIGEDLPFYANLGIAQLEELIEKNEIYLINDLIGKLKADGLIIHVNPFQEWLQPEGDRFRKPPIDTIEFLLEKLNIPIIVKEVGQGMGYESLKRLFQLPLEAVDFAANGGTNFSKVELLRSNEQKQSIFQKLAYVGHSAEEMTFMTNQLIAELGDKMRCRQVIISGGVKNFLDGYYLINKLDLPSIYGQASSFLKHARGDYDKLFNYVEAQVQGLEIANAYLAVK
;
A
#
# COMPACT_ATOMS: atom_id res chain seq x y z
N MET A 1 -23.82 14.21 -18.53
CA MET A 1 -23.23 13.16 -17.71
C MET A 1 -22.81 13.81 -16.41
N GLU A 2 -23.53 13.50 -15.34
CA GLU A 2 -23.10 13.95 -14.01
C GLU A 2 -21.80 13.21 -13.65
N PRO A 3 -20.81 13.86 -13.02
CA PRO A 3 -19.60 13.19 -12.60
C PRO A 3 -19.99 12.11 -11.57
N VAL A 4 -19.56 10.89 -11.82
CA VAL A 4 -19.63 9.80 -10.82
C VAL A 4 -18.73 10.24 -9.68
N VAL A 5 -19.32 10.91 -8.70
CA VAL A 5 -18.66 11.29 -7.46
C VAL A 5 -18.22 9.98 -6.80
N ASN A 6 -16.93 9.88 -6.52
CA ASN A 6 -16.26 8.76 -5.90
C ASN A 6 -16.99 8.39 -4.58
N SER A 7 -17.97 7.49 -4.66
CA SER A 7 -18.87 7.16 -3.55
C SER A 7 -18.20 6.30 -2.47
N PHE A 8 -16.97 5.87 -2.72
CA PHE A 8 -16.25 4.96 -1.80
C PHE A 8 -15.53 5.66 -0.65
N LEU A 9 -15.28 6.96 -0.75
CA LEU A 9 -14.62 7.73 0.31
C LEU A 9 -15.42 8.94 0.79
N ASN A 10 -16.68 9.05 0.45
CA ASN A 10 -17.60 9.79 1.30
C ASN A 10 -17.82 8.97 2.57
N LEU A 11 -16.79 8.93 3.39
CA LEU A 11 -16.82 8.46 4.78
C LEU A 11 -17.79 9.35 5.54
N LYS A 12 -19.10 9.11 5.34
CA LYS A 12 -20.14 9.78 6.10
C LYS A 12 -19.95 9.42 7.56
N MET A 13 -19.33 10.34 8.29
CA MET A 13 -19.25 10.24 9.74
C MET A 13 -20.66 10.08 10.32
N ASN A 14 -20.81 9.10 11.16
CA ASN A 14 -22.05 8.88 11.90
C ASN A 14 -22.24 10.10 12.84
N LYS A 15 -23.17 11.00 12.52
CA LYS A 15 -23.51 12.15 13.36
C LYS A 15 -24.27 11.69 14.60
N GLN A 16 -23.57 11.10 15.56
CA GLN A 16 -24.04 11.07 16.94
C GLN A 16 -23.32 12.19 17.68
N THR A 17 -24.00 13.32 17.78
CA THR A 17 -23.60 14.44 18.65
C THR A 17 -23.85 14.01 20.10
N ASN A 18 -22.82 13.49 20.76
CA ASN A 18 -22.83 13.41 22.22
C ASN A 18 -22.63 14.85 22.76
N ILE A 19 -23.70 15.44 23.24
CA ILE A 19 -23.64 16.67 24.06
C ILE A 19 -22.96 16.29 25.38
N PRO A 20 -21.82 16.91 25.75
CA PRO A 20 -21.16 16.60 27.01
C PRO A 20 -22.09 16.83 28.19
N SER A 21 -22.06 15.95 29.20
CA SER A 21 -22.84 16.11 30.42
C SER A 21 -22.38 17.35 31.21
N GLU A 22 -23.27 17.97 32.00
CA GLU A 22 -22.92 19.13 32.86
C GLU A 22 -21.73 18.87 33.80
N SER A 23 -21.44 17.62 34.14
CA SER A 23 -20.28 17.23 34.96
C SER A 23 -18.95 17.30 34.17
N GLU A 24 -18.97 17.14 32.84
CA GLU A 24 -17.79 17.29 31.98
C GLU A 24 -17.50 18.77 31.68
N ALA A 25 -18.52 19.61 31.53
CA ALA A 25 -18.37 21.05 31.41
C ALA A 25 -17.70 21.70 32.63
N LYS A 26 -18.00 21.22 33.86
CA LYS A 26 -17.36 21.72 35.11
C LYS A 26 -15.89 21.26 35.27
N ARG A 27 -15.44 20.21 34.59
CA ARG A 27 -14.03 19.78 34.59
C ARG A 27 -13.13 20.63 33.71
N MET A 28 -13.70 21.37 32.75
CA MET A 28 -12.91 22.25 31.85
C MET A 28 -12.42 23.55 32.53
N ASP A 29 -13.05 23.96 33.61
CA ASP A 29 -12.70 25.21 34.32
C ASP A 29 -11.46 25.08 35.23
N ASN A 30 -10.95 23.87 35.46
CA ASN A 30 -9.78 23.59 36.31
C ASN A 30 -8.74 22.74 35.59
N ASP A 31 -8.24 23.22 34.42
CA ASP A 31 -7.13 22.58 33.73
C ASP A 31 -5.79 22.94 34.41
N PRO A 32 -5.18 22.00 35.17
CA PRO A 32 -3.95 22.25 35.90
C PRO A 32 -2.76 22.55 34.97
N THR A 33 -2.90 22.35 33.66
CA THR A 33 -1.85 22.60 32.65
C THR A 33 -2.06 23.93 31.90
N ALA A 34 -3.13 24.68 32.19
CA ALA A 34 -3.47 25.89 31.43
C ALA A 34 -2.39 26.98 31.49
N GLU A 35 -1.71 27.13 32.64
CA GLU A 35 -0.62 28.10 32.82
C GLU A 35 0.63 27.66 32.06
N SER A 36 1.03 26.38 32.16
CA SER A 36 2.18 25.86 31.44
C SER A 36 1.95 25.93 29.92
N ARG A 37 0.75 25.57 29.43
CA ARG A 37 0.44 25.70 27.98
C ARG A 37 0.55 27.15 27.48
N LYS A 38 0.06 28.13 28.25
CA LYS A 38 0.16 29.55 27.86
C LYS A 38 1.61 30.00 27.80
N ARG A 39 2.45 29.54 28.73
CA ARG A 39 3.90 29.76 28.71
C ARG A 39 4.55 29.16 27.47
N ASP A 40 4.27 27.86 27.20
CA ASP A 40 4.77 27.17 26.02
C ASP A 40 4.34 27.87 24.72
N HIS A 41 3.09 28.38 24.63
CA HIS A 41 2.65 29.19 23.48
C HIS A 41 3.48 30.44 23.24
N ILE A 42 3.89 31.11 24.31
CA ILE A 42 4.73 32.31 24.21
C ILE A 42 6.17 31.94 23.79
N GLU A 43 6.74 30.90 24.42
CA GLU A 43 8.11 30.47 24.16
C GLU A 43 8.27 29.84 22.75
N LEU A 44 7.28 29.10 22.27
CA LEU A 44 7.33 28.43 20.98
C LEU A 44 6.78 29.24 19.80
N ALA A 45 6.14 30.38 20.06
CA ALA A 45 5.52 31.21 19.01
C ALA A 45 6.46 31.57 17.84
N PHE A 46 7.72 31.87 18.15
CA PHE A 46 8.71 32.20 17.12
C PHE A 46 9.29 30.99 16.38
N GLN A 47 9.22 29.80 17.00
CA GLN A 47 9.69 28.54 16.39
C GLN A 47 8.58 27.88 15.55
N SER A 48 7.33 28.24 15.76
CA SER A 48 6.16 27.65 15.09
C SER A 48 5.75 28.38 13.81
N GLN A 49 6.53 29.38 13.36
CA GLN A 49 6.25 30.09 12.11
C GLN A 49 6.51 29.19 10.90
N ILE A 50 5.55 29.16 9.97
CA ILE A 50 5.64 28.39 8.72
C ILE A 50 5.74 29.39 7.56
N GLU A 51 6.78 29.22 6.75
CA GLU A 51 6.96 29.99 5.52
C GLU A 51 5.90 29.60 4.48
N GLU A 52 5.35 30.60 3.76
CA GLU A 52 4.31 30.38 2.73
C GLU A 52 4.73 29.34 1.67
N GLY A 53 5.99 29.31 1.26
CA GLY A 53 6.52 28.35 0.29
C GLY A 53 6.57 26.89 0.77
N LYS A 54 6.28 26.63 2.05
CA LYS A 54 6.22 25.29 2.65
C LYS A 54 4.79 24.78 2.84
N LEU A 55 3.79 25.55 2.43
CA LEU A 55 2.39 25.15 2.53
C LEU A 55 2.12 23.96 1.61
N ASP A 56 1.36 22.99 2.10
CA ASP A 56 0.84 21.91 1.28
C ASP A 56 -0.35 22.41 0.46
N THR A 57 -0.12 22.68 -0.81
CA THR A 57 -1.11 23.27 -1.71
C THR A 57 -2.11 22.26 -2.26
N ARG A 58 -2.00 20.99 -1.93
CA ARG A 58 -2.88 19.91 -2.41
C ARG A 58 -4.27 19.94 -1.79
N PHE A 59 -4.46 20.67 -0.68
CA PHE A 59 -5.68 20.64 0.12
C PHE A 59 -6.31 22.01 0.32
N TYR A 60 -7.66 22.03 0.40
CA TYR A 60 -8.38 23.05 1.14
C TYR A 60 -8.48 22.62 2.59
N TYR A 61 -8.30 23.56 3.54
CA TYR A 61 -8.52 23.36 4.96
C TYR A 61 -9.86 23.96 5.35
N GLU A 62 -10.80 23.12 5.83
CA GLU A 62 -12.18 23.46 6.10
C GLU A 62 -12.51 23.34 7.61
N PRO A 63 -11.98 24.24 8.47
CA PRO A 63 -12.09 24.11 9.94
C PRO A 63 -13.49 24.32 10.50
N LEU A 64 -14.43 24.82 9.69
CA LEU A 64 -15.76 25.21 10.14
C LEU A 64 -16.85 24.17 9.82
N LEU A 65 -16.53 23.14 9.02
CA LEU A 65 -17.54 22.26 8.44
C LEU A 65 -17.73 20.96 9.20
N SER A 66 -16.83 20.61 10.11
CA SER A 66 -16.87 19.37 10.88
C SER A 66 -16.47 19.57 12.34
N ALA A 67 -16.97 18.69 13.22
CA ALA A 67 -16.43 18.51 14.56
C ALA A 67 -15.17 17.64 14.54
N HIS A 68 -14.46 17.54 15.66
CA HIS A 68 -13.38 16.56 15.80
C HIS A 68 -13.91 15.16 15.59
N PRO A 69 -13.18 14.34 14.83
CA PRO A 69 -13.56 12.93 14.65
C PRO A 69 -13.43 12.16 15.98
N ASP A 70 -14.32 11.23 16.22
CA ASP A 70 -14.15 10.24 17.28
C ASP A 70 -12.99 9.30 16.91
N ARG A 71 -12.35 8.70 17.91
CA ARG A 71 -11.36 7.64 17.67
C ARG A 71 -12.02 6.44 16.98
N ASN A 72 -11.33 5.86 16.01
CA ASN A 72 -11.83 4.77 15.17
C ASN A 72 -13.08 5.15 14.36
N SER A 73 -13.16 6.39 13.90
CA SER A 73 -14.26 6.91 13.10
C SER A 73 -14.20 6.55 11.62
N LEU A 74 -13.11 5.90 11.14
CA LEU A 74 -13.06 5.37 9.78
C LEU A 74 -14.13 4.30 9.59
N LEU A 75 -14.88 4.40 8.50
CA LEU A 75 -15.91 3.43 8.16
C LEU A 75 -15.31 2.23 7.43
N ASP A 76 -15.89 1.06 7.69
CA ASP A 76 -15.58 -0.14 6.95
C ASP A 76 -15.91 0.03 5.47
N PHE A 77 -15.05 -0.48 4.61
CA PHE A 77 -15.23 -0.49 3.15
C PHE A 77 -14.80 -1.82 2.56
N ASP A 78 -15.36 -2.17 1.40
CA ASP A 78 -15.04 -3.40 0.70
C ASP A 78 -13.86 -3.18 -0.25
N PHE A 79 -12.81 -4.01 -0.12
CA PHE A 79 -11.64 -4.02 -1.00
C PHE A 79 -11.05 -5.43 -1.08
N LEU A 80 -10.66 -5.88 -2.29
CA LEU A 80 -10.17 -7.24 -2.54
C LEU A 80 -11.11 -8.32 -1.98
N GLY A 81 -12.43 -8.13 -2.13
CA GLY A 81 -13.45 -9.05 -1.67
C GLY A 81 -13.64 -9.16 -0.15
N LYS A 82 -13.00 -8.29 0.63
CA LYS A 82 -13.08 -8.30 2.11
C LYS A 82 -13.30 -6.91 2.67
N LYS A 83 -13.71 -6.85 3.97
CA LYS A 83 -13.94 -5.59 4.67
C LYS A 83 -12.66 -5.10 5.33
N MET A 84 -12.26 -3.87 4.98
CA MET A 84 -11.14 -3.16 5.60
C MET A 84 -11.66 -1.93 6.36
N ARG A 85 -10.94 -1.50 7.40
CA ARG A 85 -11.21 -0.25 8.14
C ARG A 85 -10.29 0.89 7.74
N ALA A 86 -8.99 0.61 7.62
CA ALA A 86 -8.02 1.61 7.19
C ALA A 86 -7.65 1.37 5.71
N PRO A 87 -7.65 2.40 4.85
CA PRO A 87 -7.27 2.27 3.43
C PRO A 87 -5.75 2.17 3.26
N ILE A 88 -5.13 1.29 4.05
CA ILE A 88 -3.69 1.09 4.11
C ILE A 88 -3.34 -0.35 3.75
N TRP A 89 -2.36 -0.51 2.90
CA TRP A 89 -1.82 -1.79 2.47
C TRP A 89 -0.38 -1.95 2.93
N VAL A 90 -0.08 -3.07 3.58
CA VAL A 90 1.30 -3.47 3.83
C VAL A 90 1.86 -4.09 2.56
N SER A 91 2.66 -3.31 1.82
CA SER A 91 3.25 -3.76 0.57
C SER A 91 4.38 -4.76 0.81
N SER A 92 4.46 -5.73 -0.08
CA SER A 92 5.41 -6.85 -0.07
C SER A 92 6.87 -6.39 0.05
N MET A 93 7.60 -6.91 1.04
CA MET A 93 9.01 -6.53 1.26
C MET A 93 9.94 -7.71 1.44
N THR A 94 9.68 -8.63 2.39
CA THR A 94 10.67 -9.60 2.85
C THR A 94 10.06 -10.96 3.13
N GLY A 95 10.91 -12.00 3.15
CA GLY A 95 10.54 -13.37 3.48
C GLY A 95 11.76 -14.29 3.48
N GLY A 96 11.60 -15.52 3.97
CA GLY A 96 12.59 -16.59 3.86
C GLY A 96 13.81 -16.46 4.79
N THR A 97 13.71 -15.71 5.89
CA THR A 97 14.71 -15.67 6.96
C THR A 97 14.02 -15.52 8.31
N GLU A 98 14.64 -15.97 9.40
CA GLU A 98 14.09 -15.84 10.76
C GLU A 98 13.77 -14.37 11.10
N PHE A 99 14.63 -13.44 10.72
CA PHE A 99 14.40 -12.01 10.94
C PHE A 99 13.18 -11.50 10.12
N ALA A 100 13.01 -12.00 8.92
CA ALA A 100 11.83 -11.70 8.10
C ALA A 100 10.55 -12.27 8.74
N GLY A 101 10.62 -13.43 9.38
CA GLY A 101 9.52 -14.02 10.14
C GLY A 101 9.03 -13.08 11.25
N ILE A 102 9.94 -12.55 12.08
CA ILE A 102 9.58 -11.56 13.13
C ILE A 102 8.86 -10.35 12.52
N ILE A 103 9.36 -9.83 11.42
CA ILE A 103 8.76 -8.69 10.71
C ILE A 103 7.36 -9.04 10.21
N ASN A 104 7.19 -10.17 9.52
CA ASN A 104 5.90 -10.61 9.00
C ASN A 104 4.86 -10.83 10.11
N HIS A 105 5.27 -11.38 11.27
CA HIS A 105 4.40 -11.55 12.43
C HIS A 105 3.91 -10.20 12.98
N ASN A 106 4.81 -9.24 13.14
CA ASN A 106 4.44 -7.90 13.60
C ASN A 106 3.51 -7.20 12.60
N LEU A 107 3.79 -7.31 11.29
CA LEU A 107 2.96 -6.73 10.24
C LEU A 107 1.55 -7.35 10.21
N ALA A 108 1.44 -8.67 10.35
CA ALA A 108 0.15 -9.35 10.38
C ALA A 108 -0.70 -8.95 11.60
N LYS A 109 -0.08 -8.82 12.78
CA LYS A 109 -0.76 -8.33 13.99
C LYS A 109 -1.29 -6.93 13.80
N VAL A 110 -0.49 -5.99 13.31
CA VAL A 110 -0.92 -4.61 13.12
C VAL A 110 -1.99 -4.49 12.03
N CYS A 111 -1.96 -5.33 11.01
CA CYS A 111 -3.05 -5.42 10.03
C CYS A 111 -4.37 -5.80 10.70
N LYS A 112 -4.36 -6.78 11.60
CA LYS A 112 -5.55 -7.19 12.37
C LYS A 112 -6.05 -6.06 13.26
N ASP A 113 -5.16 -5.40 14.01
CA ASP A 113 -5.53 -4.36 14.97
C ASP A 113 -6.20 -3.16 14.29
N PHE A 114 -5.75 -2.78 13.11
CA PHE A 114 -6.24 -1.61 12.37
C PHE A 114 -7.13 -1.93 11.17
N GLY A 115 -7.40 -3.20 10.87
CA GLY A 115 -8.26 -3.59 9.74
C GLY A 115 -7.63 -3.27 8.39
N MET A 116 -6.34 -3.59 8.21
CA MET A 116 -5.57 -3.38 6.99
C MET A 116 -5.33 -4.69 6.22
N GLY A 117 -4.97 -4.58 4.94
CA GLY A 117 -4.55 -5.74 4.14
C GLY A 117 -3.02 -5.87 4.04
N MET A 118 -2.55 -7.06 3.64
CA MET A 118 -1.13 -7.36 3.55
C MET A 118 -0.78 -8.24 2.35
N GLY A 119 0.31 -7.88 1.64
CA GLY A 119 1.01 -8.75 0.69
C GLY A 119 2.35 -9.24 1.26
N LEU A 120 2.61 -10.53 1.16
CA LEU A 120 3.89 -11.12 1.54
C LEU A 120 5.03 -10.72 0.60
N GLY A 121 6.26 -10.77 1.06
CA GLY A 121 7.44 -10.80 0.20
C GLY A 121 7.47 -12.05 -0.67
N SER A 122 8.45 -12.18 -1.58
CA SER A 122 8.53 -13.33 -2.47
C SER A 122 8.50 -14.64 -1.70
N CYS A 123 7.54 -15.51 -2.03
CA CYS A 123 7.35 -16.83 -1.44
C CYS A 123 8.09 -17.94 -2.24
N ARG A 124 9.04 -17.59 -3.11
CA ARG A 124 9.80 -18.55 -3.96
C ARG A 124 10.36 -19.72 -3.17
N SER A 125 10.88 -19.47 -1.95
CA SER A 125 11.45 -20.51 -1.09
C SER A 125 10.46 -21.59 -0.65
N LEU A 126 9.15 -21.32 -0.74
CA LEU A 126 8.10 -22.25 -0.33
C LEU A 126 7.58 -23.14 -1.48
N LEU A 127 8.03 -22.91 -2.72
CA LEU A 127 7.60 -23.70 -3.88
C LEU A 127 8.09 -25.15 -3.80
N PHE A 128 9.30 -25.36 -3.27
CA PHE A 128 9.95 -26.66 -3.28
C PHE A 128 10.32 -27.19 -1.89
N GLY A 129 9.85 -26.55 -0.83
CA GLY A 129 10.13 -26.97 0.55
C GLY A 129 9.42 -26.12 1.61
N ASP A 130 9.47 -26.56 2.85
CA ASP A 130 8.76 -25.97 3.98
C ASP A 130 9.69 -25.37 5.05
N GLU A 131 11.02 -25.37 4.81
CA GLU A 131 12.01 -24.89 5.78
C GLU A 131 11.74 -23.49 6.30
N HIS A 132 11.20 -22.61 5.43
CA HIS A 132 10.88 -21.23 5.74
C HIS A 132 9.39 -20.98 5.98
N LEU A 133 8.54 -22.02 6.03
CA LEU A 133 7.09 -21.85 6.14
C LEU A 133 6.71 -20.99 7.37
N LYS A 134 7.35 -21.22 8.51
CA LYS A 134 7.11 -20.45 9.75
C LYS A 134 7.31 -18.95 9.61
N ASP A 135 8.15 -18.50 8.64
CA ASP A 135 8.45 -17.09 8.42
C ASP A 135 7.33 -16.38 7.63
N PHE A 136 6.45 -17.16 6.98
CA PHE A 136 5.34 -16.68 6.15
C PHE A 136 3.95 -17.07 6.68
N ASP A 137 3.86 -18.08 7.59
CA ASP A 137 2.58 -18.57 8.13
C ASP A 137 2.00 -17.60 9.17
N VAL A 138 1.43 -16.51 8.68
CA VAL A 138 0.89 -15.43 9.50
C VAL A 138 -0.63 -15.29 9.38
N ARG A 139 -1.32 -16.19 8.65
CA ARG A 139 -2.77 -16.13 8.48
C ARG A 139 -3.51 -16.15 9.82
N HIS A 140 -3.05 -16.94 10.77
CA HIS A 140 -3.62 -17.02 12.11
C HIS A 140 -3.50 -15.71 12.92
N LEU A 141 -2.57 -14.82 12.55
CA LEU A 141 -2.36 -13.51 13.18
C LEU A 141 -3.22 -12.42 12.53
N ILE A 142 -3.26 -12.35 11.20
CA ILE A 142 -4.08 -11.37 10.49
C ILE A 142 -5.58 -11.71 10.52
N GLY A 143 -5.94 -13.00 10.65
CA GLY A 143 -7.33 -13.48 10.64
C GLY A 143 -7.87 -13.71 9.23
N GLU A 144 -9.08 -14.28 9.13
CA GLU A 144 -9.72 -14.67 7.85
C GLU A 144 -10.43 -13.49 7.16
N ASP A 145 -10.75 -12.42 7.90
CA ASP A 145 -11.60 -11.32 7.45
C ASP A 145 -10.86 -10.23 6.68
N LEU A 146 -9.52 -10.25 6.67
CA LEU A 146 -8.69 -9.24 6.03
C LEU A 146 -7.94 -9.80 4.82
N PRO A 147 -7.68 -8.96 3.77
CA PRO A 147 -6.96 -9.41 2.57
C PRO A 147 -5.52 -9.80 2.88
N PHE A 148 -5.12 -10.99 2.46
CA PHE A 148 -3.78 -11.53 2.65
C PHE A 148 -3.33 -12.30 1.41
N TYR A 149 -2.24 -11.88 0.77
CA TYR A 149 -1.81 -12.37 -0.53
C TYR A 149 -0.39 -12.93 -0.49
N ALA A 150 -0.21 -14.12 -1.09
CA ALA A 150 1.11 -14.68 -1.42
C ALA A 150 1.75 -13.89 -2.58
N ASN A 151 3.05 -14.09 -2.82
CA ASN A 151 3.77 -13.32 -3.83
C ASN A 151 4.81 -14.17 -4.55
N LEU A 152 4.81 -14.13 -5.88
CA LEU A 152 5.82 -14.74 -6.74
C LEU A 152 6.27 -13.77 -7.83
N GLY A 153 7.51 -13.91 -8.26
CA GLY A 153 8.04 -13.14 -9.39
C GLY A 153 7.62 -13.71 -10.73
N ILE A 154 7.51 -12.85 -11.71
CA ILE A 154 7.12 -13.24 -13.08
C ILE A 154 8.05 -14.28 -13.69
N ALA A 155 9.35 -14.22 -13.41
CA ALA A 155 10.33 -15.19 -13.90
C ALA A 155 10.12 -16.60 -13.33
N GLN A 156 9.81 -16.70 -12.02
CA GLN A 156 9.48 -17.97 -11.39
C GLN A 156 8.20 -18.57 -11.96
N LEU A 157 7.21 -17.74 -12.25
CA LEU A 157 5.94 -18.18 -12.85
C LEU A 157 6.14 -18.67 -14.29
N GLU A 158 6.99 -18.01 -15.08
CA GLU A 158 7.39 -18.46 -16.40
C GLU A 158 8.05 -19.86 -16.34
N GLU A 159 8.96 -20.07 -15.38
CA GLU A 159 9.62 -21.34 -15.15
C GLU A 159 8.64 -22.46 -14.76
N LEU A 160 7.67 -22.18 -13.86
CA LEU A 160 6.64 -23.14 -13.46
C LEU A 160 5.74 -23.55 -14.65
N ILE A 161 5.42 -22.61 -15.53
CA ILE A 161 4.65 -22.89 -16.76
C ILE A 161 5.44 -23.80 -17.68
N GLU A 162 6.72 -23.51 -17.93
CA GLU A 162 7.58 -24.33 -18.82
C GLU A 162 7.75 -25.76 -18.32
N LYS A 163 7.80 -25.96 -16.98
CA LYS A 163 7.92 -27.26 -16.34
C LYS A 163 6.60 -27.99 -16.14
N ASN A 164 5.46 -27.39 -16.50
CA ASN A 164 4.11 -27.87 -16.19
C ASN A 164 3.85 -28.06 -14.68
N GLU A 165 4.42 -27.19 -13.84
CA GLU A 165 4.35 -27.24 -12.38
C GLU A 165 3.43 -26.15 -11.80
N ILE A 166 2.47 -25.64 -12.56
CA ILE A 166 1.53 -24.57 -12.15
C ILE A 166 0.76 -24.96 -10.90
N TYR A 167 0.53 -26.25 -10.65
CA TYR A 167 -0.14 -26.76 -9.45
C TYR A 167 0.54 -26.30 -8.16
N LEU A 168 1.87 -26.07 -8.17
CA LEU A 168 2.63 -25.55 -7.02
C LEU A 168 2.14 -24.15 -6.57
N ILE A 169 1.53 -23.39 -7.47
CA ILE A 169 0.92 -22.09 -7.11
C ILE A 169 -0.28 -22.32 -6.21
N ASN A 170 -1.17 -23.25 -6.57
CA ASN A 170 -2.34 -23.59 -5.75
C ASN A 170 -1.92 -24.21 -4.41
N ASP A 171 -0.88 -25.05 -4.41
CA ASP A 171 -0.33 -25.64 -3.18
C ASP A 171 0.23 -24.54 -2.27
N LEU A 172 0.94 -23.56 -2.81
CA LEU A 172 1.45 -22.40 -2.07
C LEU A 172 0.31 -21.58 -1.44
N ILE A 173 -0.73 -21.25 -2.22
CA ILE A 173 -1.91 -20.52 -1.74
C ILE A 173 -2.60 -21.31 -0.62
N GLY A 174 -2.81 -22.60 -0.80
CA GLY A 174 -3.39 -23.49 0.22
C GLY A 174 -2.54 -23.57 1.48
N LYS A 175 -1.23 -23.74 1.34
CA LYS A 175 -0.25 -23.80 2.44
C LYS A 175 -0.26 -22.55 3.31
N LEU A 176 -0.32 -21.36 2.69
CA LEU A 176 -0.35 -20.06 3.38
C LEU A 176 -1.77 -19.63 3.77
N LYS A 177 -2.81 -20.32 3.28
CA LYS A 177 -4.21 -19.90 3.35
C LYS A 177 -4.38 -18.45 2.86
N ALA A 178 -3.66 -18.12 1.79
CA ALA A 178 -3.73 -16.79 1.19
C ALA A 178 -5.01 -16.66 0.35
N ASP A 179 -5.52 -15.43 0.22
CA ASP A 179 -6.72 -15.14 -0.58
C ASP A 179 -6.43 -15.13 -2.08
N GLY A 180 -5.17 -14.94 -2.47
CA GLY A 180 -4.74 -14.90 -3.85
C GLY A 180 -3.24 -14.70 -4.00
N LEU A 181 -2.84 -14.40 -5.23
CA LEU A 181 -1.44 -14.24 -5.63
C LEU A 181 -1.13 -12.82 -6.08
N ILE A 182 -0.03 -12.28 -5.58
CA ILE A 182 0.64 -11.11 -6.16
C ILE A 182 1.68 -11.60 -7.15
N ILE A 183 1.60 -11.13 -8.39
CA ILE A 183 2.64 -11.31 -9.40
C ILE A 183 3.49 -10.04 -9.44
N HIS A 184 4.75 -10.11 -9.02
CA HIS A 184 5.65 -8.97 -9.19
C HIS A 184 6.43 -9.04 -10.50
N VAL A 185 6.49 -7.89 -11.19
CA VAL A 185 7.15 -7.72 -12.48
C VAL A 185 8.35 -6.81 -12.28
N ASN A 186 9.58 -7.34 -12.43
CA ASN A 186 10.81 -6.70 -11.99
C ASN A 186 11.94 -6.78 -13.03
N PRO A 187 11.75 -6.33 -14.30
CA PRO A 187 12.67 -6.57 -15.38
C PRO A 187 14.06 -5.95 -15.15
N PHE A 188 14.15 -4.75 -14.60
CA PHE A 188 15.43 -4.11 -14.33
C PHE A 188 16.14 -4.72 -13.13
N GLN A 189 15.41 -5.13 -12.10
CA GLN A 189 15.98 -5.86 -10.98
C GLN A 189 16.66 -7.15 -11.47
N GLU A 190 15.94 -7.99 -12.20
CA GLU A 190 16.45 -9.26 -12.72
C GLU A 190 17.62 -9.05 -13.69
N TRP A 191 17.56 -8.00 -14.50
CA TRP A 191 18.68 -7.68 -15.41
C TRP A 191 19.94 -7.26 -14.68
N LEU A 192 19.80 -6.52 -13.58
CA LEU A 192 20.92 -5.95 -12.83
C LEU A 192 21.50 -6.94 -11.81
N GLN A 193 20.71 -7.87 -11.32
CA GLN A 193 21.11 -8.89 -10.38
C GLN A 193 22.03 -9.92 -11.07
N PRO A 194 23.22 -10.26 -10.52
CA PRO A 194 24.14 -11.23 -11.16
C PRO A 194 23.51 -12.60 -11.36
N GLU A 195 22.73 -13.04 -10.38
CA GLU A 195 21.97 -14.30 -10.34
C GLU A 195 20.54 -14.17 -10.89
N GLY A 196 20.21 -13.01 -11.50
CA GLY A 196 18.86 -12.70 -11.95
C GLY A 196 18.42 -13.52 -13.15
N ASP A 197 17.15 -13.84 -13.15
CA ASP A 197 16.48 -14.59 -14.21
C ASP A 197 16.29 -13.73 -15.47
N ARG A 198 16.12 -14.37 -16.63
CA ARG A 198 15.86 -13.68 -17.91
C ARG A 198 14.48 -14.03 -18.42
N PHE A 199 13.66 -13.03 -18.62
CA PHE A 199 12.33 -13.20 -19.21
C PHE A 199 12.48 -13.64 -20.68
N ARG A 200 11.79 -14.71 -21.05
CA ARG A 200 11.78 -15.24 -22.42
C ARG A 200 10.59 -14.76 -23.21
N LYS A 201 9.54 -14.30 -22.51
CA LYS A 201 8.31 -13.75 -23.07
C LYS A 201 7.99 -12.40 -22.44
N PRO A 202 7.20 -11.56 -23.09
CA PRO A 202 6.63 -10.40 -22.42
C PRO A 202 5.86 -10.84 -21.16
N PRO A 203 6.07 -10.19 -20.00
CA PRO A 203 5.35 -10.52 -18.76
C PRO A 203 3.83 -10.61 -18.91
N ILE A 204 3.25 -9.79 -19.79
CA ILE A 204 1.81 -9.79 -20.03
C ILE A 204 1.29 -11.13 -20.55
N ASP A 205 2.06 -11.82 -21.41
CA ASP A 205 1.66 -13.11 -21.97
C ASP A 205 1.60 -14.20 -20.88
N THR A 206 2.54 -14.16 -19.93
CA THR A 206 2.58 -15.04 -18.76
C THR A 206 1.39 -14.75 -17.82
N ILE A 207 1.07 -13.47 -17.59
CA ILE A 207 -0.07 -13.06 -16.76
C ILE A 207 -1.39 -13.51 -17.41
N GLU A 208 -1.59 -13.26 -18.71
CA GLU A 208 -2.79 -13.70 -19.44
C GLU A 208 -2.97 -15.22 -19.36
N PHE A 209 -1.89 -15.97 -19.58
CA PHE A 209 -1.91 -17.43 -19.46
C PHE A 209 -2.32 -17.90 -18.06
N LEU A 210 -1.78 -17.30 -17.00
CA LEU A 210 -2.11 -17.67 -15.62
C LEU A 210 -3.56 -17.35 -15.26
N LEU A 211 -4.10 -16.22 -15.77
CA LEU A 211 -5.51 -15.86 -15.58
C LEU A 211 -6.47 -16.85 -16.24
N GLU A 212 -6.03 -17.52 -17.31
CA GLU A 212 -6.82 -18.58 -17.95
C GLU A 212 -6.75 -19.94 -17.20
N LYS A 213 -5.63 -20.19 -16.52
CA LYS A 213 -5.34 -21.50 -15.89
C LYS A 213 -5.65 -21.56 -14.40
N LEU A 214 -5.57 -20.44 -13.71
CA LEU A 214 -5.77 -20.36 -12.27
C LEU A 214 -7.14 -19.73 -11.96
N ASN A 215 -7.84 -20.32 -11.00
CA ASN A 215 -9.09 -19.75 -10.48
C ASN A 215 -8.84 -19.13 -9.10
N ILE A 216 -7.89 -18.18 -9.04
CA ILE A 216 -7.55 -17.44 -7.83
C ILE A 216 -7.47 -15.94 -8.14
N PRO A 217 -7.75 -15.06 -7.18
CA PRO A 217 -7.54 -13.62 -7.33
C PRO A 217 -6.06 -13.30 -7.60
N ILE A 218 -5.79 -12.46 -8.59
CA ILE A 218 -4.43 -12.06 -8.98
C ILE A 218 -4.28 -10.55 -8.90
N ILE A 219 -3.24 -10.09 -8.20
CA ILE A 219 -2.76 -8.71 -8.18
C ILE A 219 -1.46 -8.65 -8.98
N VAL A 220 -1.30 -7.68 -9.86
CA VAL A 220 -0.04 -7.43 -10.56
C VAL A 220 0.60 -6.17 -10.04
N LYS A 221 1.91 -6.23 -9.72
CA LYS A 221 2.69 -5.10 -9.22
C LYS A 221 4.06 -4.98 -9.87
N GLU A 222 4.57 -3.77 -9.93
CA GLU A 222 5.98 -3.47 -10.21
C GLU A 222 6.78 -3.40 -8.90
N VAL A 223 8.06 -3.07 -8.92
CA VAL A 223 8.95 -3.15 -7.73
C VAL A 223 9.74 -1.87 -7.44
N GLY A 224 9.20 -0.70 -7.79
CA GLY A 224 9.73 0.60 -7.38
C GLY A 224 10.06 1.57 -8.52
N GLN A 225 9.62 1.27 -9.74
CA GLN A 225 9.72 2.16 -10.90
C GLN A 225 8.36 2.54 -11.48
N GLY A 226 7.31 1.83 -11.07
CA GLY A 226 5.97 2.02 -11.59
C GLY A 226 5.83 1.52 -13.03
N MET A 227 4.70 1.81 -13.64
CA MET A 227 4.34 1.34 -14.97
C MET A 227 3.86 2.49 -15.85
N GLY A 228 4.27 2.48 -17.11
CA GLY A 228 3.83 3.44 -18.11
C GLY A 228 2.41 3.17 -18.61
N TYR A 229 1.88 4.13 -19.36
CA TYR A 229 0.50 4.16 -19.85
C TYR A 229 0.06 2.87 -20.55
N GLU A 230 0.85 2.36 -21.50
CA GLU A 230 0.49 1.16 -22.27
C GLU A 230 0.48 -0.11 -21.40
N SER A 231 1.39 -0.22 -20.44
CA SER A 231 1.40 -1.32 -19.46
C SER A 231 0.16 -1.28 -18.57
N LEU A 232 -0.19 -0.11 -18.03
CA LEU A 232 -1.40 0.09 -17.24
C LEU A 232 -2.65 -0.23 -18.06
N LYS A 233 -2.72 0.25 -19.32
CA LYS A 233 -3.84 -0.01 -20.23
C LYS A 233 -4.05 -1.51 -20.45
N ARG A 234 -2.99 -2.27 -20.69
CA ARG A 234 -3.08 -3.73 -20.85
C ARG A 234 -3.57 -4.41 -19.57
N LEU A 235 -3.03 -4.03 -18.41
CA LEU A 235 -3.44 -4.62 -17.13
C LEU A 235 -4.88 -4.32 -16.77
N PHE A 236 -5.35 -3.09 -16.97
CA PHE A 236 -6.74 -2.72 -16.68
C PHE A 236 -7.77 -3.42 -17.56
N GLN A 237 -7.38 -3.95 -18.72
CA GLN A 237 -8.24 -4.77 -19.58
C GLN A 237 -8.33 -6.25 -19.13
N LEU A 238 -7.46 -6.69 -18.21
CA LEU A 238 -7.46 -8.06 -17.68
C LEU A 238 -8.35 -8.18 -16.44
N PRO A 239 -8.89 -9.38 -16.15
CA PRO A 239 -9.71 -9.64 -14.96
C PRO A 239 -8.85 -9.80 -13.70
N LEU A 240 -7.98 -8.83 -13.44
CA LEU A 240 -7.17 -8.76 -12.24
C LEU A 240 -8.01 -8.29 -11.06
N GLU A 241 -7.66 -8.75 -9.85
CA GLU A 241 -8.25 -8.26 -8.63
C GLU A 241 -7.86 -6.81 -8.34
N ALA A 242 -6.57 -6.50 -8.51
CA ALA A 242 -6.06 -5.13 -8.44
C ALA A 242 -4.75 -4.96 -9.23
N VAL A 243 -4.42 -3.71 -9.52
CA VAL A 243 -3.08 -3.28 -9.95
C VAL A 243 -2.42 -2.54 -8.80
N ASP A 244 -1.22 -2.95 -8.40
CA ASP A 244 -0.38 -2.27 -7.41
C ASP A 244 0.73 -1.50 -8.14
N PHE A 245 0.76 -0.19 -7.97
CA PHE A 245 1.62 0.70 -8.75
C PHE A 245 3.11 0.46 -8.50
N ALA A 246 3.51 0.27 -7.24
CA ALA A 246 4.92 0.21 -6.86
C ALA A 246 5.77 1.29 -7.54
N ALA A 247 5.24 2.52 -7.54
CA ALA A 247 5.76 3.68 -8.26
C ALA A 247 7.13 4.12 -7.74
N ASN A 248 7.80 4.98 -8.50
CA ASN A 248 9.05 5.60 -8.10
C ASN A 248 8.83 6.57 -6.91
N GLY A 249 9.87 6.76 -6.10
CA GLY A 249 9.85 7.63 -4.91
C GLY A 249 9.93 6.89 -3.58
N GLY A 250 9.79 5.54 -3.58
CA GLY A 250 10.01 4.65 -2.45
C GLY A 250 11.27 3.80 -2.60
N THR A 251 11.22 2.56 -2.10
CA THR A 251 12.26 1.55 -2.32
C THR A 251 12.27 1.15 -3.79
N ASN A 252 13.43 1.26 -4.42
CA ASN A 252 13.64 0.87 -5.82
C ASN A 252 14.59 -0.33 -5.86
N PHE A 253 14.09 -1.49 -6.27
CA PHE A 253 14.88 -2.73 -6.24
C PHE A 253 15.99 -2.74 -7.29
N SER A 254 15.85 -2.04 -8.42
CA SER A 254 16.95 -1.84 -9.36
C SER A 254 18.13 -1.11 -8.72
N LYS A 255 17.84 -0.08 -7.90
CA LYS A 255 18.85 0.62 -7.11
C LYS A 255 19.47 -0.28 -6.03
N VAL A 256 18.67 -1.16 -5.39
CA VAL A 256 19.19 -2.13 -4.42
C VAL A 256 20.23 -3.03 -5.07
N GLU A 257 19.94 -3.58 -6.26
CA GLU A 257 20.89 -4.44 -6.98
C GLU A 257 22.14 -3.68 -7.45
N LEU A 258 21.99 -2.44 -7.84
CA LEU A 258 23.16 -1.60 -8.16
C LEU A 258 24.03 -1.38 -6.93
N LEU A 259 23.46 -1.11 -5.76
CA LEU A 259 24.23 -0.95 -4.51
C LEU A 259 24.94 -2.25 -4.06
N ARG A 260 24.46 -3.43 -4.47
CA ARG A 260 25.09 -4.74 -4.26
C ARG A 260 26.18 -5.02 -5.30
N SER A 261 26.22 -4.30 -6.40
CA SER A 261 27.14 -4.52 -7.51
C SER A 261 28.46 -3.74 -7.35
N ASN A 262 29.44 -3.98 -8.24
CA ASN A 262 30.69 -3.24 -8.26
C ASN A 262 30.53 -1.79 -8.78
N GLU A 263 31.52 -0.94 -8.50
CA GLU A 263 31.50 0.50 -8.86
C GLU A 263 31.33 0.74 -10.37
N GLN A 264 31.95 -0.08 -11.23
CA GLN A 264 31.84 0.04 -12.68
C GLN A 264 30.39 -0.17 -13.13
N LYS A 265 29.72 -1.21 -12.64
CA LYS A 265 28.31 -1.50 -12.96
C LYS A 265 27.41 -0.40 -12.43
N GLN A 266 27.65 0.09 -11.21
CA GLN A 266 26.93 1.22 -10.64
C GLN A 266 27.05 2.46 -11.51
N SER A 267 28.27 2.86 -11.92
CA SER A 267 28.49 4.08 -12.71
C SER A 267 27.79 4.04 -14.08
N ILE A 268 27.74 2.86 -14.70
CA ILE A 268 27.13 2.69 -16.03
C ILE A 268 25.60 2.69 -15.92
N PHE A 269 25.04 1.92 -15.00
CA PHE A 269 23.59 1.63 -14.97
C PHE A 269 22.80 2.45 -13.97
N GLN A 270 23.43 3.27 -13.11
CA GLN A 270 22.72 4.05 -12.09
C GLN A 270 21.56 4.90 -12.64
N LYS A 271 21.66 5.35 -13.89
CA LYS A 271 20.59 6.16 -14.51
C LYS A 271 19.28 5.39 -14.70
N LEU A 272 19.33 4.06 -14.82
CA LEU A 272 18.11 3.23 -14.93
C LEU A 272 17.26 3.31 -13.67
N ALA A 273 17.86 3.48 -12.48
CA ALA A 273 17.11 3.61 -11.24
C ALA A 273 16.24 4.89 -11.17
N TYR A 274 16.49 5.87 -12.03
CA TYR A 274 15.70 7.11 -12.11
C TYR A 274 14.67 7.09 -13.25
N VAL A 275 14.61 6.02 -14.02
CA VAL A 275 13.55 5.82 -15.03
C VAL A 275 12.33 5.23 -14.35
N GLY A 276 11.17 5.79 -14.61
CA GLY A 276 9.91 5.30 -14.04
C GLY A 276 8.90 6.42 -13.85
N HIS A 277 7.83 6.11 -13.15
CA HIS A 277 6.68 6.98 -12.94
C HIS A 277 6.38 7.17 -11.46
N SER A 278 5.98 8.37 -11.06
CA SER A 278 5.50 8.65 -9.71
C SER A 278 4.09 8.12 -9.51
N ALA A 279 3.68 7.93 -8.26
CA ALA A 279 2.31 7.52 -7.92
C ALA A 279 1.27 8.53 -8.43
N GLU A 280 1.57 9.82 -8.38
CA GLU A 280 0.68 10.89 -8.88
C GLU A 280 0.54 10.83 -10.41
N GLU A 281 1.63 10.64 -11.15
CA GLU A 281 1.60 10.45 -12.60
C GLU A 281 0.79 9.22 -13.00
N MET A 282 0.97 8.09 -12.29
CA MET A 282 0.22 6.87 -12.55
C MET A 282 -1.28 7.03 -12.20
N THR A 283 -1.60 7.76 -11.15
CA THR A 283 -2.99 8.14 -10.82
C THR A 283 -3.63 8.93 -11.96
N PHE A 284 -2.92 9.93 -12.50
CA PHE A 284 -3.38 10.71 -13.64
C PHE A 284 -3.58 9.85 -14.90
N MET A 285 -2.61 8.99 -15.25
CA MET A 285 -2.72 8.05 -16.36
C MET A 285 -3.91 7.11 -16.18
N THR A 286 -4.15 6.62 -14.96
CA THR A 286 -5.27 5.72 -14.67
C THR A 286 -6.61 6.42 -14.86
N ASN A 287 -6.76 7.67 -14.42
CA ASN A 287 -7.99 8.44 -14.67
C ASN A 287 -8.24 8.67 -16.17
N GLN A 288 -7.19 8.89 -16.96
CA GLN A 288 -7.33 8.95 -18.42
C GLN A 288 -7.80 7.60 -19.00
N LEU A 289 -7.25 6.49 -18.50
CA LEU A 289 -7.60 5.13 -18.93
C LEU A 289 -9.05 4.75 -18.56
N ILE A 290 -9.59 5.24 -17.44
CA ILE A 290 -10.99 5.05 -17.08
C ILE A 290 -11.89 5.63 -18.18
N ALA A 291 -11.59 6.85 -18.63
CA ALA A 291 -12.35 7.50 -19.69
C ALA A 291 -12.15 6.82 -21.06
N GLU A 292 -10.93 6.37 -21.37
CA GLU A 292 -10.62 5.73 -22.65
C GLU A 292 -11.19 4.32 -22.75
N LEU A 293 -11.05 3.50 -21.71
CA LEU A 293 -11.45 2.09 -21.76
C LEU A 293 -12.94 1.87 -21.55
N GLY A 294 -13.58 2.69 -20.71
CA GLY A 294 -15.00 2.53 -20.39
C GLY A 294 -15.34 1.10 -19.96
N ASP A 295 -16.24 0.45 -20.68
CA ASP A 295 -16.69 -0.92 -20.39
C ASP A 295 -15.62 -2.01 -20.66
N LYS A 296 -14.53 -1.67 -21.37
CA LYS A 296 -13.41 -2.58 -21.59
C LYS A 296 -12.50 -2.69 -20.37
N MET A 297 -12.63 -1.80 -19.39
CA MET A 297 -11.89 -1.87 -18.13
C MET A 297 -12.47 -2.97 -17.25
N ARG A 298 -11.69 -4.02 -17.02
CA ARG A 298 -12.06 -5.19 -16.22
C ARG A 298 -11.50 -5.13 -14.80
N CYS A 299 -10.25 -4.71 -14.63
CA CYS A 299 -9.66 -4.43 -13.31
C CYS A 299 -10.12 -3.06 -12.83
N ARG A 300 -10.71 -3.00 -11.63
CA ARG A 300 -11.32 -1.77 -11.09
C ARG A 300 -10.85 -1.43 -9.68
N GLN A 301 -9.78 -2.05 -9.20
CA GLN A 301 -9.20 -1.78 -7.88
C GLN A 301 -7.71 -1.47 -8.02
N VAL A 302 -7.23 -0.52 -7.23
CA VAL A 302 -5.84 -0.07 -7.30
C VAL A 302 -5.22 0.04 -5.91
N ILE A 303 -4.01 -0.48 -5.77
CA ILE A 303 -3.13 -0.22 -4.62
C ILE A 303 -2.12 0.84 -5.06
N ILE A 304 -2.25 2.05 -4.54
CA ILE A 304 -1.35 3.16 -4.85
C ILE A 304 -0.14 3.06 -3.94
N SER A 305 0.93 2.45 -4.41
CA SER A 305 2.17 2.27 -3.66
C SER A 305 3.37 2.89 -4.35
N GLY A 306 4.46 3.08 -3.59
CA GLY A 306 5.67 3.76 -4.07
C GLY A 306 5.61 5.27 -3.87
N GLY A 307 6.56 5.82 -3.12
CA GLY A 307 6.66 7.25 -2.84
C GLY A 307 5.65 7.81 -1.81
N VAL A 308 4.70 7.01 -1.32
CA VAL A 308 3.75 7.41 -0.27
C VAL A 308 4.44 7.40 1.08
N LYS A 309 4.74 8.57 1.63
CA LYS A 309 5.57 8.73 2.85
C LYS A 309 4.76 8.81 4.13
N ASN A 310 3.54 9.36 4.06
CA ASN A 310 2.68 9.62 5.20
C ASN A 310 1.19 9.53 4.81
N PHE A 311 0.31 9.70 5.79
CA PHE A 311 -1.13 9.63 5.59
C PHE A 311 -1.69 10.71 4.67
N LEU A 312 -1.09 11.93 4.62
CA LEU A 312 -1.54 12.99 3.72
C LEU A 312 -1.25 12.66 2.26
N ASP A 313 -0.10 12.04 1.96
CA ASP A 313 0.19 11.56 0.60
C ASP A 313 -0.83 10.48 0.20
N GLY A 314 -1.10 9.52 1.10
CA GLY A 314 -2.09 8.49 0.88
C GLY A 314 -3.49 9.07 0.68
N TYR A 315 -3.94 9.93 1.59
CA TYR A 315 -5.23 10.61 1.52
C TYR A 315 -5.40 11.39 0.21
N TYR A 316 -4.38 12.13 -0.21
CA TYR A 316 -4.39 12.87 -1.47
C TYR A 316 -4.59 11.94 -2.66
N LEU A 317 -3.76 10.89 -2.79
CA LEU A 317 -3.74 10.03 -3.95
C LEU A 317 -5.02 9.19 -4.10
N ILE A 318 -5.54 8.63 -3.00
CA ILE A 318 -6.78 7.85 -3.05
C ILE A 318 -8.00 8.73 -3.39
N ASN A 319 -8.00 10.02 -3.02
CA ASN A 319 -9.07 10.95 -3.38
C ASN A 319 -8.90 11.55 -4.79
N LYS A 320 -7.72 11.42 -5.40
CA LYS A 320 -7.46 11.85 -6.79
C LYS A 320 -7.77 10.76 -7.82
N LEU A 321 -7.81 9.51 -7.41
CA LEU A 321 -8.07 8.39 -8.30
C LEU A 321 -9.57 8.11 -8.38
N ASP A 322 -10.12 8.04 -9.59
CA ASP A 322 -11.54 7.76 -9.84
C ASP A 322 -11.88 6.25 -9.82
N LEU A 323 -11.11 5.44 -9.11
CA LEU A 323 -11.35 4.03 -8.84
C LEU A 323 -11.26 3.73 -7.34
N PRO A 324 -11.94 2.67 -6.85
CA PRO A 324 -11.69 2.13 -5.52
C PRO A 324 -10.20 1.88 -5.31
N SER A 325 -9.63 2.53 -4.32
CA SER A 325 -8.19 2.46 -4.08
C SER A 325 -7.82 2.58 -2.61
N ILE A 326 -6.67 2.00 -2.29
CA ILE A 326 -5.99 2.12 -1.01
C ILE A 326 -4.53 2.51 -1.26
N TYR A 327 -3.84 3.03 -0.26
CA TYR A 327 -2.41 3.32 -0.43
C TYR A 327 -1.52 2.29 0.25
N GLY A 328 -0.42 1.96 -0.42
CA GLY A 328 0.55 0.97 0.05
C GLY A 328 1.83 1.60 0.57
N GLN A 329 2.32 1.10 1.69
CA GLN A 329 3.64 1.45 2.22
C GLN A 329 4.46 0.18 2.48
N ALA A 330 5.77 0.25 2.25
CA ALA A 330 6.72 -0.85 2.46
C ALA A 330 7.81 -0.47 3.46
N SER A 331 8.74 0.41 3.07
CA SER A 331 9.93 0.75 3.87
C SER A 331 9.60 1.41 5.21
N SER A 332 8.53 2.20 5.28
CA SER A 332 8.07 2.81 6.53
C SER A 332 7.61 1.75 7.53
N PHE A 333 6.81 0.78 7.08
CA PHE A 333 6.42 -0.37 7.90
C PHE A 333 7.61 -1.21 8.30
N LEU A 334 8.50 -1.54 7.34
CA LEU A 334 9.72 -2.30 7.61
C LEU A 334 10.56 -1.66 8.71
N LYS A 335 10.73 -0.33 8.68
CA LYS A 335 11.50 0.40 9.70
C LYS A 335 10.97 0.17 11.12
N HIS A 336 9.64 0.14 11.29
CA HIS A 336 9.00 0.00 12.59
C HIS A 336 8.74 -1.45 13.00
N ALA A 337 8.61 -2.38 12.03
CA ALA A 337 8.32 -3.79 12.29
C ALA A 337 9.54 -4.65 12.72
N ARG A 338 10.77 -4.09 12.65
CA ARG A 338 12.04 -4.82 12.88
C ARG A 338 12.33 -5.16 14.35
N GLY A 339 11.53 -4.70 15.27
CA GLY A 339 11.77 -4.86 16.71
C GLY A 339 10.49 -4.91 17.50
N ASP A 340 10.40 -4.04 18.50
CA ASP A 340 9.27 -3.93 19.40
C ASP A 340 7.95 -3.60 18.66
N TYR A 341 6.92 -4.41 18.91
CA TYR A 341 5.60 -4.24 18.32
C TYR A 341 4.96 -2.89 18.62
N ASP A 342 5.14 -2.35 19.82
CA ASP A 342 4.53 -1.09 20.24
C ASP A 342 4.98 0.09 19.36
N LYS A 343 6.21 0.04 18.83
CA LYS A 343 6.69 1.06 17.88
C LYS A 343 5.94 1.02 16.55
N LEU A 344 5.64 -0.18 16.07
CA LEU A 344 4.84 -0.36 14.87
C LEU A 344 3.38 0.05 15.11
N PHE A 345 2.80 -0.39 16.23
CA PHE A 345 1.45 -0.04 16.63
C PHE A 345 1.25 1.48 16.69
N ASN A 346 2.10 2.18 17.44
CA ASN A 346 2.03 3.65 17.58
C ASN A 346 2.21 4.37 16.24
N TYR A 347 3.09 3.85 15.36
CA TYR A 347 3.24 4.41 14.02
C TYR A 347 1.94 4.29 13.20
N VAL A 348 1.31 3.13 13.20
CA VAL A 348 0.08 2.89 12.44
C VAL A 348 -1.10 3.64 13.05
N GLU A 349 -1.22 3.66 14.40
CA GLU A 349 -2.24 4.45 15.09
C GLU A 349 -2.18 5.93 14.67
N ALA A 350 -0.98 6.51 14.62
CA ALA A 350 -0.80 7.89 14.17
C ALA A 350 -1.20 8.10 12.69
N GLN A 351 -0.97 7.12 11.81
CA GLN A 351 -1.43 7.18 10.42
C GLN A 351 -2.97 7.16 10.33
N VAL A 352 -3.61 6.28 11.10
CA VAL A 352 -5.08 6.15 11.14
C VAL A 352 -5.73 7.42 11.71
N GLN A 353 -5.24 7.92 12.83
CA GLN A 353 -5.71 9.19 13.41
C GLN A 353 -5.51 10.36 12.45
N GLY A 354 -4.40 10.38 11.71
CA GLY A 354 -4.14 11.35 10.67
C GLY A 354 -5.17 11.31 9.53
N LEU A 355 -5.58 10.10 9.10
CA LEU A 355 -6.65 9.95 8.12
C LEU A 355 -8.01 10.41 8.65
N GLU A 356 -8.32 10.13 9.91
CA GLU A 356 -9.55 10.62 10.57
C GLU A 356 -9.62 12.15 10.55
N ILE A 357 -8.52 12.81 10.93
CA ILE A 357 -8.40 14.27 10.90
C ILE A 357 -8.48 14.82 9.47
N ALA A 358 -7.81 14.17 8.51
CA ALA A 358 -7.85 14.58 7.11
C ALA A 358 -9.28 14.49 6.53
N ASN A 359 -9.99 13.40 6.81
CA ASN A 359 -11.40 13.26 6.40
C ASN A 359 -12.33 14.32 7.01
N ALA A 360 -12.03 14.78 8.24
CA ALA A 360 -12.86 15.77 8.91
C ALA A 360 -12.63 17.20 8.37
N TYR A 361 -11.39 17.54 8.01
CA TYR A 361 -11.02 18.95 7.81
C TYR A 361 -10.36 19.25 6.48
N LEU A 362 -10.04 18.24 5.65
CA LEU A 362 -9.36 18.48 4.38
C LEU A 362 -10.24 18.08 3.19
N ALA A 363 -10.18 18.89 2.14
CA ALA A 363 -10.70 18.55 0.82
C ALA A 363 -9.56 18.62 -0.21
N VAL A 364 -9.45 17.63 -1.08
CA VAL A 364 -8.43 17.57 -2.12
C VAL A 364 -8.80 18.55 -3.25
N LYS A 365 -7.79 19.33 -3.72
CA LYS A 365 -7.95 20.31 -4.81
C LYS A 365 -7.96 19.65 -6.18
#